data_48d42a447466ef66b963f9033bf6a7bf
#
_entry.id   48d42a447466ef66b963f9033bf6a7bf
#
_cell.length_a   1.000
_cell.length_b   1.000
_cell.length_c   1.000
_cell.angle_alpha   90.00
_cell.angle_beta   90.00
_cell.angle_gamma   90.00
#
_symmetry.space_group_name_H-M   'P 1'
#
loop_
_entity.id
_entity.type
_entity.pdbx_description
1 polymer ?
#
loop_
_entity_poly.entity_id
_entity_poly.type
_entity_poly.pdbx_seq_one_letter_code
_entity_poly.pdbx_strand_id
1 'polypeptide(L)'
;MKPEQKLWHEIKLYNKKNNCNLSFTRLEYLSNLGTPDLLVYSPSGNFKTLELKYTKHNKIRFSPHQISFHIKHPKNSFILVKGGNPLTYKLYEGRFIKELVTYGLSLDACASDLGACCLRLRA
;
A
#
# COMPACT_ATOMS: atom_id res chain seq x y z
N MET A 1 -8.07 11.29 14.04
CA MET A 1 -7.01 10.53 13.39
C MET A 1 -7.21 10.57 11.88
N LYS A 2 -6.17 10.84 11.12
CA LYS A 2 -6.24 10.88 9.66
C LYS A 2 -6.52 9.49 9.10
N PRO A 3 -7.20 9.39 7.94
CA PRO A 3 -7.55 8.09 7.35
C PRO A 3 -6.36 7.17 7.09
N GLU A 4 -5.23 7.69 6.61
CA GLU A 4 -4.03 6.88 6.38
C GLU A 4 -3.43 6.38 7.70
N GLN A 5 -3.52 7.17 8.78
CA GLN A 5 -3.08 6.70 10.10
C GLN A 5 -3.97 5.56 10.61
N LYS A 6 -5.28 5.65 10.37
CA LYS A 6 -6.21 4.55 10.72
C LYS A 6 -5.85 3.30 9.94
N LEU A 7 -5.57 3.42 8.67
CA LEU A 7 -5.16 2.29 7.83
C LEU A 7 -3.88 1.66 8.35
N TRP A 8 -2.90 2.48 8.75
CA TRP A 8 -1.65 2.00 9.34
C TRP A 8 -1.92 1.19 10.61
N HIS A 9 -2.78 1.70 11.49
CA HIS A 9 -3.14 0.96 12.70
C HIS A 9 -3.88 -0.33 12.40
N GLU A 10 -4.73 -0.34 11.40
CA GLU A 10 -5.50 -1.53 11.01
C GLU A 10 -4.60 -2.64 10.49
N ILE A 11 -3.65 -2.32 9.59
CA ILE A 11 -2.76 -3.34 9.04
C ILE A 11 -1.78 -3.85 10.11
N LYS A 12 -1.30 -2.97 10.97
CA LYS A 12 -0.42 -3.35 12.08
C LYS A 12 -1.12 -4.31 13.04
N LEU A 13 -2.36 -4.00 13.39
CA LEU A 13 -3.17 -4.85 14.26
C LEU A 13 -3.50 -6.19 13.61
N TYR A 14 -3.85 -6.19 12.33
CA TYR A 14 -4.12 -7.41 11.58
C TYR A 14 -2.89 -8.32 11.56
N ASN A 15 -1.72 -7.75 11.28
CA ASN A 15 -0.45 -8.48 11.28
C ASN A 15 -0.22 -9.18 12.62
N LYS A 16 -0.43 -8.45 13.72
CA LYS A 16 -0.22 -8.98 15.08
C LYS A 16 -1.22 -10.09 15.40
N LYS A 17 -2.52 -9.86 15.15
CA LYS A 17 -3.59 -10.80 15.49
C LYS A 17 -3.53 -12.10 14.70
N ASN A 18 -3.05 -12.03 13.46
CA ASN A 18 -3.07 -13.18 12.55
C ASN A 18 -1.70 -13.79 12.32
N ASN A 19 -0.69 -13.37 13.10
CA ASN A 19 0.67 -13.89 13.04
C ASN A 19 1.25 -13.87 11.63
N CYS A 20 1.04 -12.75 10.92
CA CYS A 20 1.54 -12.61 9.55
C CYS A 20 3.06 -12.51 9.49
N ASN A 21 3.69 -12.12 10.60
CA ASN A 21 5.15 -12.02 10.74
C ASN A 21 5.79 -11.01 9.78
N LEU A 22 5.06 -9.96 9.45
CA LEU A 22 5.60 -8.83 8.71
C LEU A 22 6.26 -7.86 9.70
N SER A 23 7.41 -7.32 9.33
CA SER A 23 8.09 -6.27 10.09
C SER A 23 7.95 -4.96 9.33
N PHE A 24 7.43 -3.93 9.99
CA PHE A 24 7.19 -2.62 9.38
C PHE A 24 8.17 -1.59 9.94
N THR A 25 8.75 -0.78 9.05
CA THR A 25 9.56 0.38 9.40
C THR A 25 8.97 1.62 8.72
N ARG A 26 8.70 2.66 9.48
CA ARG A 26 8.15 3.91 8.93
C ARG A 26 9.28 4.75 8.32
N LEU A 27 9.00 5.31 7.13
CA LEU A 27 9.98 6.10 6.37
C LEU A 27 9.58 7.59 6.36
N GLU A 28 9.22 8.13 7.52
CA GLU A 28 8.61 9.46 7.67
C GLU A 28 9.45 10.60 7.09
N TYR A 29 10.75 10.55 7.27
CA TYR A 29 11.64 11.64 6.85
C TYR A 29 11.82 11.73 5.33
N LEU A 30 11.40 10.71 4.60
CA LEU A 30 11.59 10.63 3.16
C LEU A 30 10.31 10.87 2.37
N SER A 31 9.18 11.11 3.06
CA SER A 31 7.87 11.24 2.41
C SER A 31 7.81 12.41 1.42
N ASN A 32 8.54 13.49 1.66
CA ASN A 32 8.56 14.66 0.76
C ASN A 32 9.19 14.37 -0.60
N LEU A 33 9.95 13.27 -0.71
CA LEU A 33 10.60 12.85 -1.94
C LEU A 33 9.77 11.80 -2.70
N GLY A 34 8.54 11.56 -2.27
CA GLY A 34 7.68 10.54 -2.86
C GLY A 34 7.99 9.12 -2.40
N THR A 35 8.88 8.97 -1.42
CA THR A 35 9.19 7.66 -0.82
C THR A 35 7.94 7.13 -0.12
N PRO A 36 7.63 5.82 -0.26
CA PRO A 36 6.48 5.22 0.40
C PRO A 36 6.54 5.31 1.93
N ASP A 37 5.37 5.15 2.56
CA ASP A 37 5.23 5.31 3.99
C ASP A 37 5.98 4.28 4.80
N LEU A 38 6.06 3.04 4.30
CA LEU A 38 6.57 1.91 5.05
C LEU A 38 7.57 1.08 4.25
N LEU A 39 8.57 0.59 4.96
CA LEU A 39 9.39 -0.53 4.52
C LEU A 39 8.85 -1.78 5.20
N VAL A 40 8.60 -2.83 4.43
CA VAL A 40 8.02 -4.09 4.90
C VAL A 40 9.05 -5.19 4.69
N TYR A 41 9.43 -5.87 5.78
CA TYR A 41 10.28 -7.04 5.71
C TYR A 41 9.42 -8.29 5.90
N SER A 42 9.50 -9.20 4.95
CA SER A 42 8.70 -10.43 4.96
C SER A 42 9.46 -11.60 5.59
N PRO A 43 8.74 -12.64 6.10
CA PRO A 43 9.41 -13.85 6.60
C PRO A 43 10.24 -14.56 5.55
N SER A 44 9.96 -14.34 4.26
CA SER A 44 10.74 -14.89 3.16
C SER A 44 12.10 -14.21 2.98
N GLY A 45 12.36 -13.13 3.72
CA GLY A 45 13.63 -12.41 3.65
C GLY A 45 13.68 -11.30 2.61
N ASN A 46 12.53 -10.86 2.12
CA ASN A 46 12.43 -9.81 1.11
C ASN A 46 11.96 -8.50 1.72
N PHE A 47 12.55 -7.39 1.24
CA PHE A 47 12.04 -6.05 1.52
C PHE A 47 11.08 -5.61 0.43
N LYS A 48 10.01 -4.95 0.86
CA LYS A 48 9.04 -4.31 -0.02
C LYS A 48 8.73 -2.93 0.54
N THR A 49 8.32 -2.00 -0.34
CA THR A 49 7.79 -0.72 0.11
C THR A 49 6.27 -0.75 0.05
N LEU A 50 5.63 0.00 0.93
CA LEU A 50 4.19 0.07 1.01
C LEU A 50 3.75 1.52 1.18
N GLU A 51 3.01 2.03 0.20
CA GLU A 51 2.35 3.32 0.25
C GLU A 51 0.93 3.13 0.78
N LEU A 52 0.51 3.94 1.76
CA LEU A 52 -0.83 3.88 2.32
C LEU A 52 -1.67 5.02 1.74
N LYS A 53 -2.82 4.67 1.19
CA LYS A 53 -3.75 5.64 0.62
C LYS A 53 -5.17 5.40 1.11
N TYR A 54 -5.92 6.49 1.18
CA TYR A 54 -7.35 6.47 1.47
C TYR A 54 -8.08 7.31 0.43
N THR A 55 -9.22 6.84 -0.04
CA THR A 55 -10.09 7.63 -0.90
C THR A 55 -11.56 7.32 -0.59
N LYS A 56 -12.40 8.35 -0.63
CA LYS A 56 -13.85 8.17 -0.47
C LYS A 56 -14.50 7.67 -1.77
N HIS A 57 -13.87 7.98 -2.89
CA HIS A 57 -14.42 7.72 -4.23
C HIS A 57 -13.55 6.74 -4.98
N ASN A 58 -13.54 6.83 -6.30
CA ASN A 58 -12.78 5.93 -7.15
C ASN A 58 -11.33 6.40 -7.32
N LYS A 59 -11.11 7.70 -7.51
CA LYS A 59 -9.78 8.23 -7.81
C LYS A 59 -8.91 8.32 -6.57
N ILE A 60 -7.62 7.99 -6.76
CA ILE A 60 -6.61 8.03 -5.72
C ILE A 60 -5.64 9.15 -6.03
N ARG A 61 -5.30 9.97 -5.04
CA ARG A 61 -4.38 11.10 -5.21
C ARG A 61 -2.94 10.66 -5.00
N PHE A 62 -2.10 10.95 -5.98
CA PHE A 62 -0.65 10.75 -5.89
C PHE A 62 0.06 12.05 -6.26
N SER A 63 1.12 12.38 -5.53
CA SER A 63 1.99 13.47 -5.95
C SER A 63 2.84 13.03 -7.15
N PRO A 64 3.38 13.97 -7.94
CA PRO A 64 4.31 13.61 -9.02
C PRO A 64 5.50 12.81 -8.54
N HIS A 65 6.01 13.11 -7.34
CA HIS A 65 7.13 12.37 -6.75
C HIS A 65 6.76 10.93 -6.40
N GLN A 66 5.54 10.69 -5.90
CA GLN A 66 5.06 9.33 -5.63
C GLN A 66 4.92 8.52 -6.91
N ILE A 67 4.38 9.13 -7.96
CA ILE A 67 4.27 8.49 -9.27
C ILE A 67 5.66 8.13 -9.80
N SER A 68 6.59 9.08 -9.74
CA SER A 68 7.96 8.88 -10.19
C SER A 68 8.65 7.75 -9.42
N PHE A 69 8.43 7.68 -8.10
CA PHE A 69 9.00 6.61 -7.28
C PHE A 69 8.61 5.23 -7.79
N HIS A 70 7.31 5.01 -8.02
CA HIS A 70 6.83 3.70 -8.47
C HIS A 70 7.25 3.36 -9.90
N ILE A 71 7.40 4.37 -10.75
CA ILE A 71 7.94 4.17 -12.09
C ILE A 71 9.40 3.70 -12.03
N LYS A 72 10.20 4.31 -11.15
CA LYS A 72 11.62 3.96 -10.98
C LYS A 72 11.81 2.65 -10.23
N HIS A 73 10.88 2.29 -9.36
CA HIS A 73 10.98 1.10 -8.50
C HIS A 73 9.76 0.20 -8.69
N PRO A 74 9.61 -0.43 -9.88
CA PRO A 74 8.39 -1.19 -10.18
C PRO A 74 8.30 -2.54 -9.47
N LYS A 75 9.42 -3.06 -8.97
CA LYS A 75 9.45 -4.34 -8.26
C LYS A 75 9.46 -4.13 -6.76
N ASN A 76 8.78 -5.01 -6.03
CA ASN A 76 8.73 -5.00 -4.57
C ASN A 76 8.22 -3.66 -4.01
N SER A 77 7.39 -2.95 -4.78
CA SER A 77 6.72 -1.75 -4.29
C SER A 77 5.22 -1.93 -4.44
N PHE A 78 4.48 -1.53 -3.41
CA PHE A 78 3.04 -1.77 -3.31
C PHE A 78 2.33 -0.54 -2.79
N ILE A 79 1.06 -0.43 -3.17
CA ILE A 79 0.16 0.63 -2.70
C ILE A 79 -1.06 -0.07 -2.10
N LEU A 80 -1.33 0.19 -0.81
CA LEU A 80 -2.54 -0.29 -0.13
C LEU A 80 -3.53 0.85 -0.05
N VAL A 81 -4.70 0.64 -0.62
CA VAL A 81 -5.75 1.66 -0.68
C VAL A 81 -6.95 1.18 0.11
N LYS A 82 -7.34 1.98 1.11
CA LYS A 82 -8.62 1.81 1.79
C LYS A 82 -9.60 2.79 1.19
N GLY A 83 -10.74 2.31 0.71
CA GLY A 83 -11.71 3.23 0.12
C GLY A 83 -12.79 2.55 -0.67
N GLY A 84 -13.56 3.39 -1.36
CA GLY A 84 -14.65 2.93 -2.18
C GLY A 84 -15.98 2.81 -1.43
N ASN A 85 -17.03 2.45 -2.18
CA ASN A 85 -18.36 2.19 -1.64
C ASN A 85 -18.93 0.96 -2.37
N PRO A 86 -18.98 -0.21 -1.70
CA PRO A 86 -18.63 -0.46 -0.31
C PRO A 86 -17.13 -0.32 -0.03
N LEU A 87 -16.80 -0.09 1.24
CA LEU A 87 -15.41 0.10 1.69
C LEU A 87 -14.60 -1.18 1.43
N THR A 88 -13.45 -1.02 0.80
CA THR A 88 -12.55 -2.14 0.49
C THR A 88 -11.12 -1.81 0.89
N TYR A 89 -10.31 -2.87 1.00
CA TYR A 89 -8.86 -2.79 1.15
C TYR A 89 -8.23 -3.44 -0.08
N LYS A 90 -7.63 -2.64 -0.96
CA LYS A 90 -7.07 -3.13 -2.21
C LYS A 90 -5.57 -2.89 -2.26
N LEU A 91 -4.83 -3.93 -2.61
CA LEU A 91 -3.39 -3.86 -2.78
C LEU A 91 -3.06 -3.86 -4.26
N TYR A 92 -2.20 -2.93 -4.66
CA TYR A 92 -1.73 -2.80 -6.04
C TYR A 92 -0.21 -2.89 -6.08
N GLU A 93 0.31 -3.52 -7.12
CA GLU A 93 1.75 -3.49 -7.37
C GLU A 93 2.15 -2.14 -7.95
N GLY A 94 3.30 -1.62 -7.51
CA GLY A 94 3.77 -0.31 -7.94
C GLY A 94 3.97 -0.17 -9.44
N ARG A 95 4.28 -1.26 -10.14
CA ARG A 95 4.45 -1.24 -11.59
C ARG A 95 3.20 -0.80 -12.35
N PHE A 96 2.04 -0.84 -11.71
CA PHE A 96 0.77 -0.40 -12.31
C PHE A 96 0.38 1.02 -11.90
N ILE A 97 1.35 1.84 -11.42
CA ILE A 97 1.04 3.18 -10.94
C ILE A 97 0.33 4.05 -11.98
N LYS A 98 0.69 3.95 -13.24
CA LYS A 98 0.08 4.76 -14.31
C LYS A 98 -1.39 4.39 -14.49
N GLU A 99 -1.68 3.09 -14.53
CA GLU A 99 -3.05 2.58 -14.65
C GLU A 99 -3.86 2.93 -13.40
N LEU A 100 -3.24 2.85 -12.24
CA LEU A 100 -3.90 3.18 -10.98
C LEU A 100 -4.28 4.66 -10.90
N VAL A 101 -3.42 5.55 -11.36
CA VAL A 101 -3.72 6.97 -11.45
C VAL A 101 -4.90 7.24 -12.41
N THR A 102 -4.95 6.51 -13.51
CA THR A 102 -5.97 6.67 -14.55
C THR A 102 -7.32 6.11 -14.11
N TYR A 103 -7.33 4.88 -13.61
CA TYR A 103 -8.57 4.11 -13.36
C TYR A 103 -8.99 4.08 -11.90
N GLY A 104 -8.09 4.39 -10.97
CA GLY A 104 -8.41 4.35 -9.55
C GLY A 104 -8.81 2.95 -9.07
N LEU A 105 -9.78 2.90 -8.17
CA LEU A 105 -10.24 1.64 -7.58
C LEU A 105 -10.96 0.72 -8.56
N SER A 106 -11.28 1.18 -9.77
CA SER A 106 -11.83 0.29 -10.81
C SER A 106 -10.77 -0.59 -11.45
N LEU A 107 -9.47 -0.29 -11.23
CA LEU A 107 -8.38 -1.18 -11.63
C LEU A 107 -8.40 -2.44 -10.77
N ASP A 108 -8.16 -3.60 -11.37
CA ASP A 108 -8.07 -4.86 -10.64
C ASP A 108 -6.86 -4.86 -9.70
N ALA A 109 -7.11 -5.17 -8.44
CA ALA A 109 -6.08 -5.26 -7.42
C ALA A 109 -5.46 -6.66 -7.38
N CYS A 110 -4.23 -6.76 -6.89
CA CYS A 110 -3.62 -8.07 -6.66
C CYS A 110 -4.12 -8.74 -5.38
N ALA A 111 -4.75 -7.97 -4.49
CA ALA A 111 -5.42 -8.47 -3.28
C ALA A 111 -6.52 -7.49 -2.91
N SER A 112 -7.64 -7.98 -2.36
CA SER A 112 -8.84 -7.17 -2.14
C SER A 112 -9.39 -7.24 -0.70
N ASP A 113 -8.67 -7.84 0.22
CA ASP A 113 -8.97 -7.80 1.65
C ASP A 113 -7.66 -7.86 2.45
N LEU A 114 -7.72 -7.54 3.74
CA LEU A 114 -6.50 -7.48 4.56
C LEU A 114 -5.77 -8.82 4.63
N GLY A 115 -6.50 -9.93 4.67
CA GLY A 115 -5.88 -11.26 4.68
C GLY A 115 -5.09 -11.54 3.42
N ALA A 116 -5.69 -11.30 2.26
CA ALA A 116 -5.03 -11.48 0.97
C ALA A 116 -3.87 -10.50 0.80
N CYS A 117 -4.01 -9.26 1.28
CA CYS A 117 -2.93 -8.27 1.25
C CYS A 117 -1.72 -8.76 2.06
N CYS A 118 -1.95 -9.25 3.26
CA CYS A 118 -0.87 -9.78 4.10
C CYS A 118 -0.19 -11.00 3.47
N LEU A 119 -0.97 -11.90 2.87
CA LEU A 119 -0.41 -13.05 2.15
C LEU A 119 0.49 -12.58 1.00
N ARG A 120 0.05 -11.62 0.23
CA ARG A 120 0.85 -11.10 -0.88
C ARG A 120 2.14 -10.42 -0.41
N LEU A 121 2.06 -9.68 0.69
CA LEU A 121 3.24 -9.00 1.25
C LEU A 121 4.23 -9.96 1.89
N ARG A 122 3.79 -11.15 2.30
CA ARG A 122 4.67 -12.20 2.87
C ARG A 122 5.49 -12.92 1.80
N ALA A 123 5.06 -12.89 0.59
CA ALA A 123 5.66 -13.66 -0.50
C ALA A 123 7.12 -13.26 -0.83
#